data_2cf379ebb9d4e60a5e5cab511779083d
#
_entry.id   2cf379ebb9d4e60a5e5cab511779083d
#
_cell.length_a   1.000
_cell.length_b   1.000
_cell.length_c   1.000
_cell.angle_alpha   90.00
_cell.angle_beta   90.00
_cell.angle_gamma   90.00
#
_symmetry.space_group_name_H-M   'P 1'
#
loop_
_entity.id
_entity.type
_entity.pdbx_description
1 polymer ?
#
loop_
_entity_poly.entity_id
_entity_poly.type
_entity_poly.pdbx_seq_one_letter_code
_entity_poly.pdbx_strand_id
1 'polypeptide(L)'
;MHLSTSICITLSFIGLLVIVLATVSCKKAIEKTKDVNESKTVYASDVIPFFQHWKLILGDGSNVGVPTNFENKEYFYTQTEGDNNWVVFKAPNGGNTHGTSNNTRTELAQLKKWYPKTADEKMTATLKVMNVSATGDETVAATHSVVVGQIHSA
;
A
#
# COMPACT_ATOMS: atom_id res chain seq x y z
N MET A 1 1.99 30.65 -4.77
CA MET A 1 2.93 31.66 -5.26
C MET A 1 2.82 32.85 -4.34
N HIS A 2 3.62 32.90 -3.26
CA HIS A 2 3.64 33.99 -2.29
C HIS A 2 5.00 34.68 -2.40
N LEU A 3 4.98 35.92 -2.90
CA LEU A 3 6.15 36.82 -2.88
C LEU A 3 6.23 37.42 -1.47
N SER A 4 7.32 37.16 -0.77
CA SER A 4 7.69 37.91 0.45
C SER A 4 8.63 39.05 0.07
N THR A 5 8.17 40.28 0.21
CA THR A 5 8.93 41.47 -0.02
C THR A 5 9.54 41.93 1.29
N SER A 6 10.86 41.82 1.44
CA SER A 6 11.58 42.39 2.59
C SER A 6 11.86 43.85 2.35
N ILE A 7 11.31 44.72 3.19
CA ILE A 7 11.56 46.16 3.21
C ILE A 7 12.74 46.42 4.14
N CYS A 8 13.83 46.93 3.58
CA CYS A 8 14.98 47.39 4.35
C CYS A 8 14.78 48.89 4.64
N ILE A 9 14.58 49.26 5.91
CA ILE A 9 14.48 50.66 6.34
C ILE A 9 15.88 51.14 6.72
N THR A 10 16.44 52.08 5.99
CA THR A 10 17.67 52.78 6.34
C THR A 10 17.31 54.06 7.11
N LEU A 11 17.65 54.11 8.40
CA LEU A 11 17.67 55.36 9.14
C LEU A 11 19.04 56.05 8.94
N SER A 12 18.99 57.22 8.36
CA SER A 12 20.15 58.12 8.20
C SER A 12 20.25 58.99 9.42
N PHE A 13 21.30 58.85 10.25
CA PHE A 13 21.71 59.85 11.22
C PHE A 13 23.06 60.43 10.82
N ILE A 14 23.07 61.74 10.64
CA ILE A 14 24.26 62.56 10.38
C ILE A 14 24.97 62.77 11.72
N GLY A 15 26.22 62.41 11.83
CA GLY A 15 27.02 62.84 12.95
C GLY A 15 28.28 61.99 13.20
N LEU A 16 29.40 62.58 12.78
CA LEU A 16 30.78 62.39 13.26
C LEU A 16 31.47 61.02 13.00
N LEU A 17 32.29 61.11 12.01
CA LEU A 17 33.52 60.42 11.63
C LEU A 17 34.15 59.52 12.71
N VAL A 18 33.88 58.21 12.65
CA VAL A 18 34.85 57.17 13.06
C VAL A 18 34.68 56.03 12.05
N ILE A 19 35.73 55.81 11.25
CA ILE A 19 35.78 54.72 10.29
C ILE A 19 36.08 53.44 11.08
N VAL A 20 35.04 52.65 11.38
CA VAL A 20 35.21 51.26 11.76
C VAL A 20 34.72 50.43 10.58
N LEU A 21 35.68 49.82 9.87
CA LEU A 21 35.42 48.80 8.88
C LEU A 21 34.83 47.56 9.56
N ALA A 22 33.52 47.53 9.71
CA ALA A 22 32.83 46.30 10.08
C ALA A 22 32.54 45.52 8.79
N THR A 23 33.36 44.54 8.48
CA THR A 23 33.03 43.54 7.46
C THR A 23 31.86 42.68 7.97
N VAL A 24 30.66 43.06 7.54
CA VAL A 24 29.47 42.24 7.74
C VAL A 24 29.60 41.02 6.84
N SER A 25 30.15 39.95 7.38
CA SER A 25 30.10 38.63 6.76
C SER A 25 28.65 38.12 6.81
N CYS A 26 27.91 38.32 5.74
CA CYS A 26 26.58 37.77 5.56
C CYS A 26 26.75 36.25 5.40
N LYS A 27 26.74 35.49 6.48
CA LYS A 27 26.60 34.06 6.42
C LYS A 27 25.20 33.75 5.88
N LYS A 28 25.13 33.43 4.61
CA LYS A 28 23.96 32.87 3.95
C LYS A 28 23.66 31.55 4.68
N ALA A 29 22.69 31.56 5.57
CA ALA A 29 22.14 30.33 6.12
C ALA A 29 21.58 29.53 4.94
N ILE A 30 22.28 28.48 4.56
CA ILE A 30 21.74 27.48 3.65
C ILE A 30 20.69 26.74 4.50
N GLU A 31 19.46 27.18 4.35
CA GLU A 31 18.29 26.41 4.82
C GLU A 31 18.32 25.11 4.01
N LYS A 32 18.83 24.07 4.66
CA LYS A 32 18.82 22.72 4.13
C LYS A 32 17.36 22.30 4.14
N THR A 33 16.64 22.60 3.03
CA THR A 33 15.36 21.98 2.75
C THR A 33 15.61 20.49 2.80
N LYS A 34 15.17 19.89 3.90
CA LYS A 34 15.09 18.47 4.07
C LYS A 34 13.98 18.07 3.09
N ASP A 35 14.37 17.68 1.87
CA ASP A 35 13.48 16.91 1.01
C ASP A 35 13.12 15.64 1.80
N VAL A 36 12.04 15.74 2.56
CA VAL A 36 11.34 14.59 3.07
C VAL A 36 10.73 13.99 1.81
N ASN A 37 11.47 13.07 1.22
CA ASN A 37 10.95 12.19 0.19
C ASN A 37 9.89 11.32 0.90
N GLU A 38 8.69 11.87 0.99
CA GLU A 38 7.53 11.18 1.56
C GLU A 38 7.29 10.01 0.61
N SER A 39 7.79 8.84 0.99
CA SER A 39 7.59 7.60 0.24
C SER A 39 6.08 7.40 0.12
N LYS A 40 5.55 7.67 -1.07
CA LYS A 40 4.12 7.47 -1.36
C LYS A 40 3.77 6.02 -1.02
N THR A 41 2.81 5.83 -0.13
CA THR A 41 2.28 4.50 0.17
C THR A 41 1.68 3.90 -1.11
N VAL A 42 2.14 2.72 -1.48
CA VAL A 42 1.61 1.95 -2.61
C VAL A 42 0.56 0.99 -2.07
N TYR A 43 -0.66 1.09 -2.56
CA TYR A 43 -1.76 0.21 -2.20
C TYR A 43 -1.93 -0.92 -3.22
N ALA A 44 -2.66 -1.96 -2.86
CA ALA A 44 -2.99 -3.04 -3.78
C ALA A 44 -3.77 -2.55 -5.02
N SER A 45 -4.55 -1.48 -4.88
CA SER A 45 -5.24 -0.81 -5.98
C SER A 45 -4.30 -0.12 -6.98
N ASP A 46 -3.05 0.17 -6.60
CA ASP A 46 -2.03 0.70 -7.52
C ASP A 46 -1.31 -0.42 -8.28
N VAL A 47 -1.38 -1.66 -7.79
CA VAL A 47 -0.66 -2.83 -8.33
C VAL A 47 -1.55 -3.71 -9.18
N ILE A 48 -2.78 -3.99 -8.74
CA ILE A 48 -3.72 -4.88 -9.42
C ILE A 48 -4.61 -4.07 -10.35
N PRO A 49 -4.55 -4.31 -11.67
CA PRO A 49 -5.43 -3.62 -12.62
C PRO A 49 -6.90 -4.00 -12.38
N PHE A 50 -7.81 -3.07 -12.70
CA PHE A 50 -9.26 -3.26 -12.55
C PHE A 50 -9.71 -3.58 -11.12
N PHE A 51 -9.00 -3.04 -10.13
CA PHE A 51 -9.20 -3.33 -8.72
C PHE A 51 -10.63 -3.03 -8.22
N GLN A 52 -11.30 -2.06 -8.83
CA GLN A 52 -12.71 -1.70 -8.56
C GLN A 52 -13.72 -2.82 -8.85
N HIS A 53 -13.29 -3.89 -9.54
CA HIS A 53 -14.14 -5.05 -9.83
C HIS A 53 -14.00 -6.18 -8.81
N TRP A 54 -13.24 -5.95 -7.72
CA TRP A 54 -12.97 -6.94 -6.71
C TRP A 54 -13.48 -6.49 -5.35
N LYS A 55 -14.02 -7.40 -4.57
CA LYS A 55 -14.24 -7.24 -3.14
C LYS A 55 -13.22 -8.04 -2.36
N LEU A 56 -12.84 -7.56 -1.19
CA LEU A 56 -11.86 -8.18 -0.31
C LEU A 56 -12.55 -8.84 0.88
N ILE A 57 -12.21 -10.09 1.14
CA ILE A 57 -12.50 -10.83 2.38
C ILE A 57 -11.18 -11.00 3.11
N LEU A 58 -11.17 -10.71 4.42
CA LEU A 58 -9.98 -10.82 5.27
C LEU A 58 -9.97 -12.11 6.10
N GLY A 59 -8.81 -12.45 6.64
CA GLY A 59 -8.60 -13.63 7.45
C GLY A 59 -9.35 -13.66 8.78
N ASP A 60 -9.91 -12.54 9.21
CA ASP A 60 -10.83 -12.45 10.35
C ASP A 60 -12.31 -12.65 9.97
N GLY A 61 -12.59 -12.95 8.70
CA GLY A 61 -13.93 -13.16 8.17
C GLY A 61 -14.63 -11.86 7.74
N SER A 62 -14.02 -10.69 7.92
CA SER A 62 -14.63 -9.42 7.53
C SER A 62 -14.69 -9.23 6.01
N ASN A 63 -15.75 -8.58 5.54
CA ASN A 63 -15.92 -8.19 4.15
C ASN A 63 -15.72 -6.67 4.03
N VAL A 64 -14.62 -6.27 3.41
CA VAL A 64 -14.23 -4.86 3.24
C VAL A 64 -14.98 -4.20 2.07
N GLY A 65 -15.60 -4.97 1.19
CA GLY A 65 -16.12 -4.46 -0.07
C GLY A 65 -14.99 -4.19 -1.06
N VAL A 66 -15.11 -3.13 -1.88
CA VAL A 66 -14.06 -2.71 -2.82
C VAL A 66 -12.95 -1.97 -2.06
N PRO A 67 -11.74 -2.57 -1.93
CA PRO A 67 -10.74 -2.09 -0.98
C PRO A 67 -9.78 -1.05 -1.60
N THR A 68 -10.30 0.00 -2.24
CA THR A 68 -9.48 1.07 -2.82
C THR A 68 -8.69 1.81 -1.72
N ASN A 69 -7.39 1.97 -1.91
CA ASN A 69 -6.49 2.60 -0.95
C ASN A 69 -6.57 1.98 0.46
N PHE A 70 -6.81 0.67 0.50
CA PHE A 70 -6.96 -0.08 1.74
C PHE A 70 -5.70 -0.91 2.03
N GLU A 71 -5.35 -0.97 3.30
CA GLU A 71 -4.30 -1.82 3.81
C GLU A 71 -4.69 -2.37 5.19
N ASN A 72 -4.39 -3.65 5.42
CA ASN A 72 -4.42 -4.28 6.72
C ASN A 72 -3.12 -5.08 6.88
N LYS A 73 -2.22 -4.62 7.75
CA LYS A 73 -0.88 -5.21 7.93
C LYS A 73 -0.90 -6.67 8.41
N GLU A 74 -2.01 -7.10 8.99
CA GLU A 74 -2.16 -8.48 9.44
C GLU A 74 -2.54 -9.43 8.30
N TYR A 75 -3.42 -8.99 7.37
CA TYR A 75 -4.01 -9.87 6.37
C TYR A 75 -3.75 -9.49 4.92
N PHE A 76 -3.72 -8.19 4.61
CA PHE A 76 -3.70 -7.71 3.23
C PHE A 76 -2.95 -6.39 3.11
N TYR A 77 -1.80 -6.40 2.48
CA TYR A 77 -0.95 -5.21 2.35
C TYR A 77 -0.05 -5.29 1.12
N THR A 78 0.62 -4.20 0.80
CA THR A 78 1.61 -4.13 -0.26
C THR A 78 3.02 -4.15 0.33
N GLN A 79 3.90 -4.92 -0.29
CA GLN A 79 5.32 -5.00 0.04
C GLN A 79 6.16 -4.78 -1.19
N THR A 80 7.17 -3.91 -1.10
CA THR A 80 8.16 -3.69 -2.16
C THR A 80 9.34 -4.64 -1.97
N GLU A 81 9.73 -5.33 -3.05
CA GLU A 81 10.91 -6.18 -3.10
C GLU A 81 11.70 -5.84 -4.37
N GLY A 82 12.83 -5.15 -4.23
CA GLY A 82 13.54 -4.55 -5.36
C GLY A 82 12.66 -3.51 -6.06
N ASP A 83 12.51 -3.65 -7.36
CA ASP A 83 11.68 -2.76 -8.18
C ASP A 83 10.20 -3.21 -8.28
N ASN A 84 9.84 -4.29 -7.61
CA ASN A 84 8.51 -4.87 -7.71
C ASN A 84 7.67 -4.58 -6.45
N ASN A 85 6.41 -4.23 -6.67
CA ASN A 85 5.41 -4.15 -5.61
C ASN A 85 4.56 -5.42 -5.63
N TRP A 86 4.54 -6.11 -4.52
CA TRP A 86 3.78 -7.34 -4.31
C TRP A 86 2.57 -7.07 -3.44
N VAL A 87 1.42 -7.60 -3.81
CA VAL A 87 0.26 -7.63 -2.93
C VAL A 87 0.30 -8.90 -2.11
N VAL A 88 0.36 -8.76 -0.79
CA VAL A 88 0.48 -9.86 0.15
C VAL A 88 -0.90 -10.23 0.68
N PHE A 89 -1.22 -11.52 0.60
CA PHE A 89 -2.39 -12.13 1.19
C PHE A 89 -1.95 -13.08 2.30
N LYS A 90 -2.43 -12.87 3.51
CA LYS A 90 -2.16 -13.73 4.66
C LYS A 90 -3.47 -14.31 5.20
N ALA A 91 -3.66 -15.61 5.07
CA ALA A 91 -4.75 -16.33 5.70
C ALA A 91 -4.21 -17.00 6.98
N PRO A 92 -4.71 -16.64 8.17
CA PRO A 92 -4.24 -17.24 9.40
C PRO A 92 -4.76 -18.68 9.52
N ASN A 93 -3.96 -19.55 10.11
CA ASN A 93 -4.43 -20.86 10.50
C ASN A 93 -5.30 -20.71 11.77
N GLY A 94 -6.59 -20.97 11.67
CA GLY A 94 -7.54 -20.82 12.77
C GLY A 94 -8.16 -19.43 12.93
N GLY A 95 -8.19 -18.62 11.87
CA GLY A 95 -8.99 -17.39 11.82
C GLY A 95 -10.49 -17.64 11.67
N ASN A 96 -11.25 -16.57 11.55
CA ASN A 96 -12.69 -16.68 11.29
C ASN A 96 -12.97 -17.02 9.81
N THR A 97 -14.04 -17.76 9.60
CA THR A 97 -14.51 -18.09 8.26
C THR A 97 -15.56 -17.08 7.78
N HIS A 98 -15.71 -16.95 6.46
CA HIS A 98 -16.70 -16.07 5.86
C HIS A 98 -17.78 -16.90 5.13
N GLY A 99 -19.04 -16.57 5.36
CA GLY A 99 -20.18 -17.25 4.75
C GLY A 99 -20.26 -18.72 5.18
N THR A 100 -20.41 -19.63 4.22
CA THR A 100 -20.51 -21.08 4.47
C THR A 100 -19.17 -21.81 4.39
N SER A 101 -18.04 -21.07 4.30
CA SER A 101 -16.72 -21.69 4.19
C SER A 101 -16.27 -22.27 5.53
N ASN A 102 -15.62 -23.43 5.48
CA ASN A 102 -14.96 -24.05 6.65
C ASN A 102 -13.48 -23.64 6.78
N ASN A 103 -12.96 -22.88 5.81
CA ASN A 103 -11.56 -22.48 5.77
C ASN A 103 -11.44 -20.96 5.90
N THR A 104 -10.42 -20.51 6.62
CA THR A 104 -10.04 -19.11 6.66
C THR A 104 -9.49 -18.67 5.31
N ARG A 105 -9.68 -17.41 4.97
CA ARG A 105 -9.24 -16.86 3.69
C ARG A 105 -8.91 -15.40 3.80
N THR A 106 -7.90 -14.97 3.08
CA THR A 106 -7.75 -13.59 2.64
C THR A 106 -7.77 -13.64 1.12
N GLU A 107 -8.82 -13.12 0.51
CA GLU A 107 -9.04 -13.27 -0.92
C GLU A 107 -9.66 -12.03 -1.55
N LEU A 108 -9.32 -11.80 -2.82
CA LEU A 108 -10.07 -10.93 -3.71
C LEU A 108 -11.09 -11.78 -4.46
N ALA A 109 -12.37 -11.47 -4.27
CA ALA A 109 -13.46 -12.10 -4.98
C ALA A 109 -13.98 -11.15 -6.05
N GLN A 110 -14.00 -11.60 -7.30
CA GLN A 110 -14.48 -10.79 -8.41
C GLN A 110 -15.99 -10.54 -8.29
N LEU A 111 -16.41 -9.30 -8.52
CA LEU A 111 -17.82 -8.91 -8.47
C LEU A 111 -18.61 -9.40 -9.69
N LYS A 112 -17.92 -9.51 -10.85
CA LYS A 112 -18.50 -10.05 -12.08
C LYS A 112 -18.64 -11.57 -11.98
N LYS A 113 -19.80 -12.10 -12.35
CA LYS A 113 -19.98 -13.54 -12.51
C LYS A 113 -19.39 -14.01 -13.84
N TRP A 114 -18.75 -15.15 -13.79
CA TRP A 114 -18.20 -15.83 -14.96
C TRP A 114 -19.22 -16.82 -15.51
N TYR A 115 -19.50 -16.71 -16.80
CA TYR A 115 -20.45 -17.58 -17.50
C TYR A 115 -19.72 -18.34 -18.61
N PRO A 116 -19.40 -19.63 -18.42
CA PRO A 116 -18.52 -20.38 -19.31
C PRO A 116 -19.07 -20.57 -20.74
N LYS A 117 -20.33 -20.19 -20.99
CA LYS A 117 -20.96 -20.35 -22.30
C LYS A 117 -20.93 -19.11 -23.20
N THR A 118 -20.43 -17.97 -22.72
CA THR A 118 -20.55 -16.69 -23.44
C THR A 118 -19.23 -16.18 -24.02
N ALA A 119 -18.10 -16.50 -23.44
CA ALA A 119 -16.76 -16.15 -23.93
C ALA A 119 -15.69 -16.92 -23.14
N ASP A 120 -14.51 -17.03 -23.73
CA ASP A 120 -13.32 -17.46 -23.01
C ASP A 120 -12.91 -16.35 -22.05
N GLU A 121 -12.92 -16.63 -20.76
CA GLU A 121 -12.42 -15.72 -19.72
C GLU A 121 -11.12 -16.24 -19.16
N LYS A 122 -10.13 -15.36 -19.06
CA LYS A 122 -8.78 -15.70 -18.61
C LYS A 122 -8.35 -14.79 -17.47
N MET A 123 -7.87 -15.38 -16.40
CA MET A 123 -7.14 -14.70 -15.34
C MET A 123 -5.68 -15.12 -15.39
N THR A 124 -4.79 -14.14 -15.32
CA THR A 124 -3.34 -14.38 -15.29
C THR A 124 -2.75 -13.63 -14.10
N ALA A 125 -1.91 -14.28 -13.32
CA ALA A 125 -1.20 -13.67 -12.20
C ALA A 125 0.19 -14.29 -12.04
N THR A 126 1.15 -13.49 -11.55
CA THR A 126 2.43 -13.99 -11.07
C THR A 126 2.33 -14.16 -9.56
N LEU A 127 2.66 -15.33 -9.06
CA LEU A 127 2.47 -15.71 -7.66
C LEU A 127 3.77 -16.18 -7.04
N LYS A 128 3.93 -15.89 -5.75
CA LYS A 128 5.02 -16.39 -4.91
C LYS A 128 4.38 -16.91 -3.62
N VAL A 129 4.40 -18.21 -3.40
CA VAL A 129 3.94 -18.81 -2.14
C VAL A 129 5.07 -18.69 -1.12
N MET A 130 4.86 -17.89 -0.08
CA MET A 130 5.88 -17.60 0.94
C MET A 130 5.83 -18.61 2.08
N ASN A 131 4.63 -19.05 2.42
CA ASN A 131 4.42 -19.98 3.53
C ASN A 131 3.11 -20.75 3.35
N VAL A 132 3.07 -21.96 3.90
CA VAL A 132 1.86 -22.77 4.08
C VAL A 132 1.77 -23.20 5.54
N SER A 133 0.60 -23.65 6.00
CA SER A 133 0.45 -24.14 7.37
C SER A 133 1.46 -25.27 7.63
N ALA A 134 2.16 -25.19 8.76
CA ALA A 134 3.00 -26.27 9.26
C ALA A 134 2.24 -27.23 10.20
N THR A 135 0.98 -26.89 10.53
CA THR A 135 0.12 -27.66 11.40
C THR A 135 -1.21 -27.94 10.72
N GLY A 136 -1.83 -29.05 11.00
CA GLY A 136 -3.11 -29.46 10.45
C GLY A 136 -3.40 -30.93 10.71
N ASP A 137 -4.51 -31.40 10.19
CA ASP A 137 -4.87 -32.82 10.24
C ASP A 137 -4.26 -33.54 9.05
N GLU A 138 -3.25 -34.39 9.31
CA GLU A 138 -2.52 -35.13 8.28
C GLU A 138 -3.40 -36.13 7.49
N THR A 139 -4.61 -36.40 7.98
CA THR A 139 -5.57 -37.24 7.24
C THR A 139 -6.33 -36.49 6.18
N VAL A 140 -6.23 -35.16 6.17
CA VAL A 140 -6.86 -34.28 5.18
C VAL A 140 -5.88 -33.99 4.05
N ALA A 141 -6.20 -34.41 2.84
CA ALA A 141 -5.33 -34.26 1.68
C ALA A 141 -4.91 -32.80 1.35
N ALA A 142 -5.70 -31.81 1.79
CA ALA A 142 -5.41 -30.39 1.60
C ALA A 142 -4.58 -29.76 2.74
N THR A 143 -4.18 -30.52 3.75
CA THR A 143 -3.31 -30.05 4.82
C THR A 143 -1.98 -29.57 4.24
N HIS A 144 -1.44 -28.49 4.78
CA HIS A 144 -0.20 -27.84 4.29
C HIS A 144 -0.30 -27.27 2.86
N SER A 145 -1.49 -26.97 2.38
CA SER A 145 -1.72 -26.36 1.08
C SER A 145 -2.38 -24.99 1.18
N VAL A 146 -2.34 -24.24 0.08
CA VAL A 146 -3.03 -22.96 -0.08
C VAL A 146 -3.71 -22.92 -1.44
N VAL A 147 -4.94 -22.45 -1.47
CA VAL A 147 -5.66 -22.17 -2.71
C VAL A 147 -5.23 -20.79 -3.21
N VAL A 148 -4.57 -20.74 -4.37
CA VAL A 148 -4.07 -19.49 -4.97
C VAL A 148 -5.04 -18.88 -5.98
N GLY A 149 -6.02 -19.63 -6.43
CA GLY A 149 -7.09 -19.16 -7.32
C GLY A 149 -8.16 -20.21 -7.52
N GLN A 150 -9.39 -19.76 -7.68
CA GLN A 150 -10.53 -20.65 -7.94
C GLN A 150 -11.61 -19.94 -8.72
N ILE A 151 -12.37 -20.69 -9.48
CA ILE A 151 -13.60 -20.24 -10.16
C ILE A 151 -14.76 -20.99 -9.51
N HIS A 152 -15.69 -20.25 -8.92
CA HIS A 152 -16.92 -20.82 -8.41
C HIS A 152 -17.98 -20.84 -9.51
N SER A 153 -18.66 -21.96 -9.68
CA SER A 153 -19.90 -22.02 -10.45
C SER A 153 -20.97 -21.20 -9.74
N ALA A 154 -21.81 -20.56 -10.53
CA ALA A 154 -22.97 -19.82 -10.03
C ALA A 154 -24.04 -20.75 -9.50
#